data_72925709ca58215bceac0ffd64339874
#
_entry.id   72925709ca58215bceac0ffd64339874
#
_cell.length_a   1.000
_cell.length_b   1.000
_cell.length_c   1.000
_cell.angle_alpha   90.00
_cell.angle_beta   90.00
_cell.angle_gamma   90.00
#
_symmetry.space_group_name_H-M   'P 1'
#
loop_
_entity.id
_entity.type
_entity.pdbx_description
1 polymer ?
#
loop_
_entity_poly.entity_id
_entity_poly.type
_entity_poly.pdbx_seq_one_letter_code
_entity_poly.pdbx_strand_id
1 'polypeptide(L)'
;PAAWISSLLGRDARLVRIDPAARRRCDPAWTAGAEAHSRFSDGYPLLVISRASLDDLNSRLPAPLPMDRFRPNLVLDGLPPYGEDKVNEFTAEGIRLRVVKPCTRCSITTTDQAAGVVAGDEPLRTLKSYRWDAALHGVAFGQNTIVIVGAGARLEAGMSLTAIAR
;
A
#
# COMPACT_ATOMS: atom_id res chain seq x y z
N PRO A 1 11.08 -27.50 -7.88
CA PRO A 1 10.20 -26.29 -7.86
C PRO A 1 10.47 -25.34 -9.05
N ALA A 2 11.75 -25.03 -9.38
CA ALA A 2 12.08 -24.10 -10.47
C ALA A 2 11.58 -24.63 -11.84
N ALA A 3 11.87 -25.88 -12.18
CA ALA A 3 11.44 -26.47 -13.45
C ALA A 3 9.90 -26.44 -13.60
N TRP A 4 9.17 -26.76 -12.53
CA TRP A 4 7.70 -26.71 -12.54
C TRP A 4 7.15 -25.31 -12.79
N ILE A 5 7.66 -24.29 -12.06
CA ILE A 5 7.17 -22.92 -12.23
C ILE A 5 7.59 -22.33 -13.57
N SER A 6 8.77 -22.70 -14.10
CA SER A 6 9.22 -22.29 -15.44
C SER A 6 8.31 -22.88 -16.52
N SER A 7 7.95 -24.16 -16.40
CA SER A 7 7.01 -24.81 -17.31
C SER A 7 5.62 -24.16 -17.28
N LEU A 8 5.11 -23.84 -16.07
CA LEU A 8 3.81 -23.18 -15.91
C LEU A 8 3.78 -21.78 -16.54
N LEU A 9 4.87 -21.02 -16.39
CA LEU A 9 4.97 -19.63 -16.86
C LEU A 9 5.49 -19.50 -18.30
N GLY A 10 5.91 -20.59 -18.94
CA GLY A 10 6.52 -20.59 -20.27
C GLY A 10 7.82 -19.79 -20.37
N ARG A 11 8.52 -19.57 -19.25
CA ARG A 11 9.79 -18.84 -19.17
C ARG A 11 10.57 -19.26 -17.93
N ASP A 12 11.87 -19.03 -17.93
CA ASP A 12 12.70 -19.30 -16.76
C ASP A 12 12.21 -18.53 -15.53
N ALA A 13 11.88 -19.26 -14.49
CA ALA A 13 11.38 -18.71 -13.24
C ALA A 13 11.79 -19.58 -12.04
N ARG A 14 11.92 -18.94 -10.89
CA ARG A 14 12.17 -19.61 -9.62
C ARG A 14 11.48 -18.89 -8.48
N LEU A 15 11.02 -19.62 -7.49
CA LEU A 15 10.61 -19.05 -6.21
C LEU A 15 11.85 -18.62 -5.43
N VAL A 16 11.77 -17.45 -4.86
CA VAL A 16 12.83 -16.92 -3.99
C VAL A 16 12.25 -16.53 -2.63
N ARG A 17 13.06 -16.65 -1.61
CA ARG A 17 12.79 -16.14 -0.27
C ARG A 17 13.81 -15.06 0.04
N ILE A 18 13.36 -13.96 0.64
CA ILE A 18 14.31 -12.93 1.06
C ILE A 18 15.20 -13.47 2.19
N ASP A 19 16.49 -13.20 2.10
CA ASP A 19 17.42 -13.50 3.18
C ASP A 19 17.00 -12.73 4.43
N PRO A 20 16.82 -13.40 5.59
CA PRO A 20 16.52 -12.73 6.86
C PRO A 20 17.51 -11.63 7.24
N ALA A 21 18.76 -11.76 6.81
CA ALA A 21 19.82 -10.76 7.02
C ALA A 21 19.77 -9.59 6.02
N ALA A 22 19.01 -9.70 4.95
CA ALA A 22 18.91 -8.62 3.96
C ALA A 22 18.34 -7.33 4.57
N ARG A 23 19.00 -6.21 4.27
CA ARG A 23 18.65 -4.87 4.77
C ARG A 23 18.38 -3.94 3.59
N ARG A 24 17.15 -4.03 3.04
CA ARG A 24 16.70 -3.08 2.02
C ARG A 24 16.08 -1.87 2.71
N ARG A 25 16.89 -0.83 2.91
CA ARG A 25 16.44 0.40 3.61
C ARG A 25 15.38 1.14 2.80
N CYS A 26 14.38 1.66 3.52
CA CYS A 26 13.47 2.65 2.97
C CYS A 26 14.22 3.97 2.70
N ASP A 27 13.70 4.79 1.78
CA ASP A 27 14.30 6.08 1.46
C ASP A 27 14.33 7.00 2.71
N PRO A 28 15.51 7.39 3.19
CA PRO A 28 15.66 8.19 4.40
C PRO A 28 15.06 9.59 4.29
N ALA A 29 14.90 10.13 3.07
CA ALA A 29 14.24 11.42 2.85
C ALA A 29 12.78 11.45 3.35
N TRP A 30 12.14 10.27 3.46
CA TRP A 30 10.75 10.14 3.89
C TRP A 30 10.58 9.55 5.29
N THR A 31 11.62 8.92 5.85
CA THR A 31 11.49 8.25 7.15
C THR A 31 11.79 9.15 8.36
N ALA A 32 12.12 10.42 8.13
CA ALA A 32 12.50 11.38 9.17
C ALA A 32 13.56 10.80 10.13
N GLY A 33 14.58 10.15 9.58
CA GLY A 33 15.68 9.55 10.32
C GLY A 33 15.38 8.20 10.97
N ALA A 34 14.13 7.70 10.92
CA ALA A 34 13.82 6.37 11.42
C ALA A 34 14.44 5.28 10.53
N GLU A 35 15.04 4.28 11.16
CA GLU A 35 15.50 3.11 10.45
C GLU A 35 14.31 2.23 10.08
N ALA A 36 14.08 2.04 8.79
CA ALA A 36 13.01 1.22 8.28
C ALA A 36 13.46 0.43 7.06
N HIS A 37 12.94 -0.80 6.93
CA HIS A 37 13.29 -1.72 5.86
C HIS A 37 12.04 -2.25 5.18
N SER A 38 12.09 -2.34 3.86
CA SER A 38 11.12 -3.10 3.08
C SER A 38 11.71 -4.45 2.68
N ARG A 39 10.85 -5.40 2.32
CA ARG A 39 11.26 -6.70 1.78
C ARG A 39 10.95 -6.73 0.28
N PHE A 40 9.89 -7.41 -0.12
CA PHE A 40 9.46 -7.47 -1.53
C PHE A 40 8.46 -6.38 -1.92
N SER A 41 8.00 -5.56 -0.97
CA SER A 41 7.23 -4.35 -1.28
C SER A 41 8.12 -3.28 -1.95
N ASP A 42 7.53 -2.39 -2.73
CA ASP A 42 8.29 -1.45 -3.57
C ASP A 42 9.24 -0.56 -2.78
N GLY A 43 8.78 0.27 -1.88
CA GLY A 43 9.62 1.19 -1.13
C GLY A 43 9.48 1.11 0.39
N TYR A 44 8.28 0.72 0.85
CA TYR A 44 7.93 0.74 2.28
C TYR A 44 7.22 -0.55 2.69
N PRO A 45 7.33 -0.97 3.98
CA PRO A 45 6.81 -2.26 4.42
C PRO A 45 5.29 -2.36 4.42
N LEU A 46 4.58 -1.25 4.65
CA LEU A 46 3.12 -1.24 4.79
C LEU A 46 2.48 -0.19 3.90
N LEU A 47 1.34 -0.54 3.32
CA LEU A 47 0.40 0.34 2.65
C LEU A 47 -0.90 0.37 3.45
N VAL A 48 -1.36 1.58 3.78
CA VAL A 48 -2.60 1.84 4.50
C VAL A 48 -3.58 2.55 3.58
N ILE A 49 -4.84 2.09 3.54
CA ILE A 49 -5.93 2.72 2.79
C ILE A 49 -7.18 2.70 3.67
N SER A 50 -7.94 3.80 3.69
CA SER A 50 -9.25 3.79 4.35
C SER A 50 -10.33 3.23 3.43
N ARG A 51 -11.34 2.58 4.01
CA ARG A 51 -12.51 2.10 3.26
C ARG A 51 -13.24 3.27 2.61
N ALA A 52 -13.41 4.37 3.35
CA ALA A 52 -14.07 5.57 2.84
C ALA A 52 -13.36 6.18 1.61
N SER A 53 -12.02 6.07 1.51
CA SER A 53 -11.27 6.49 0.32
C SER A 53 -11.59 5.63 -0.90
N LEU A 54 -11.76 4.32 -0.71
CA LEU A 54 -12.21 3.45 -1.80
C LEU A 54 -13.66 3.73 -2.19
N ASP A 55 -14.54 3.97 -1.22
CA ASP A 55 -15.96 4.27 -1.48
C ASP A 55 -16.10 5.56 -2.29
N ASP A 56 -15.35 6.62 -1.94
CA ASP A 56 -15.32 7.86 -2.73
C ASP A 56 -14.78 7.63 -4.14
N LEU A 57 -13.68 6.88 -4.29
CA LEU A 57 -13.18 6.52 -5.62
C LEU A 57 -14.23 5.75 -6.42
N ASN A 58 -14.85 4.74 -5.82
CA ASN A 58 -15.86 3.90 -6.47
C ASN A 58 -17.11 4.70 -6.91
N SER A 59 -17.46 5.76 -6.18
CA SER A 59 -18.55 6.65 -6.58
C SER A 59 -18.26 7.44 -7.88
N ARG A 60 -17.00 7.50 -8.28
CA ARG A 60 -16.52 8.21 -9.48
C ARG A 60 -16.20 7.28 -10.64
N LEU A 61 -16.11 5.97 -10.39
CA LEU A 61 -15.77 4.97 -11.40
C LEU A 61 -17.01 4.50 -12.17
N PRO A 62 -16.87 4.12 -13.44
CA PRO A 62 -17.96 3.48 -14.21
C PRO A 62 -18.46 2.18 -13.58
N ALA A 63 -17.57 1.45 -12.92
CA ALA A 63 -17.88 0.24 -12.16
C ALA A 63 -16.99 0.19 -10.91
N PRO A 64 -17.52 -0.26 -9.76
CA PRO A 64 -16.74 -0.32 -8.53
C PRO A 64 -15.61 -1.32 -8.62
N LEU A 65 -14.48 -1.00 -7.99
CA LEU A 65 -13.30 -1.85 -7.87
C LEU A 65 -13.16 -2.35 -6.43
N PRO A 66 -12.70 -3.59 -6.24
CA PRO A 66 -12.44 -4.13 -4.92
C PRO A 66 -11.15 -3.54 -4.31
N MET A 67 -11.03 -3.60 -2.98
CA MET A 67 -9.87 -3.08 -2.24
C MET A 67 -8.57 -3.81 -2.60
N ASP A 68 -8.62 -5.08 -2.93
CA ASP A 68 -7.46 -5.89 -3.30
C ASP A 68 -6.76 -5.41 -4.58
N ARG A 69 -7.45 -4.64 -5.43
CA ARG A 69 -6.87 -3.96 -6.59
C ARG A 69 -5.67 -3.07 -6.20
N PHE A 70 -5.72 -2.52 -5.00
CA PHE A 70 -4.69 -1.62 -4.46
C PHE A 70 -3.67 -2.32 -3.57
N ARG A 71 -3.95 -3.56 -3.16
CA ARG A 71 -3.06 -4.42 -2.36
C ARG A 71 -2.61 -3.78 -1.04
N PRO A 72 -3.49 -3.18 -0.24
CA PRO A 72 -3.10 -2.64 1.06
C PRO A 72 -2.71 -3.75 2.03
N ASN A 73 -1.85 -3.41 3.00
CA ASN A 73 -1.58 -4.26 4.15
C ASN A 73 -2.61 -4.01 5.27
N LEU A 74 -3.05 -2.77 5.40
CA LEU A 74 -4.05 -2.36 6.39
C LEU A 74 -5.17 -1.60 5.70
N VAL A 75 -6.39 -2.01 5.97
CA VAL A 75 -7.62 -1.31 5.58
C VAL A 75 -8.25 -0.73 6.83
N LEU A 76 -8.47 0.57 6.85
CA LEU A 76 -9.00 1.30 8.00
C LEU A 76 -10.46 1.71 7.80
N ASP A 77 -11.24 1.54 8.84
CA ASP A 77 -12.57 2.14 8.97
C ASP A 77 -12.52 3.35 9.91
N GLY A 78 -13.53 4.21 9.86
CA GLY A 78 -13.70 5.35 10.79
C GLY A 78 -12.99 6.64 10.37
N LEU A 79 -12.25 6.65 9.27
CA LEU A 79 -11.71 7.87 8.68
C LEU A 79 -12.64 8.40 7.58
N PRO A 80 -12.73 9.72 7.38
CA PRO A 80 -13.38 10.28 6.19
C PRO A 80 -12.59 9.91 4.91
N PRO A 81 -13.15 10.10 3.71
CA PRO A 81 -12.43 9.89 2.46
C PRO A 81 -11.09 10.64 2.46
N TYR A 82 -10.00 9.93 2.15
CA TYR A 82 -8.61 10.42 2.18
C TYR A 82 -8.16 10.96 3.55
N GLY A 83 -8.85 10.57 4.61
CA GLY A 83 -8.48 10.96 5.98
C GLY A 83 -7.08 10.45 6.37
N GLU A 84 -6.66 9.31 5.83
CA GLU A 84 -5.31 8.78 6.02
C GLU A 84 -4.19 9.71 5.52
N ASP A 85 -4.48 10.63 4.61
CA ASP A 85 -3.52 11.63 4.12
C ASP A 85 -3.13 12.64 5.19
N LYS A 86 -4.01 12.86 6.17
CA LYS A 86 -3.83 13.84 7.26
C LYS A 86 -3.26 13.23 8.54
N VAL A 87 -3.06 11.92 8.55
CA VAL A 87 -2.52 11.20 9.71
C VAL A 87 -1.00 11.22 9.67
N ASN A 88 -0.39 11.50 10.83
CA ASN A 88 1.03 11.35 11.05
C ASN A 88 1.37 9.94 11.55
N GLU A 89 0.66 9.45 12.56
CA GLU A 89 0.89 8.12 13.13
C GLU A 89 -0.44 7.42 13.46
N PHE A 90 -0.42 6.09 13.39
CA PHE A 90 -1.45 5.22 13.95
C PHE A 90 -0.87 4.49 15.15
N THR A 91 -1.58 4.50 16.27
CA THR A 91 -1.12 3.89 17.52
C THR A 91 -2.13 2.93 18.10
N ALA A 92 -1.64 1.84 18.68
CA ALA A 92 -2.34 0.94 19.59
C ALA A 92 -1.38 0.55 20.71
N GLU A 93 -1.84 -0.24 21.69
CA GLU A 93 -0.96 -0.74 22.75
C GLU A 93 0.24 -1.48 22.16
N GLY A 94 1.45 -1.02 22.49
CA GLY A 94 2.71 -1.60 22.01
C GLY A 94 2.99 -1.42 20.51
N ILE A 95 2.16 -0.70 19.77
CA ILE A 95 2.30 -0.52 18.31
C ILE A 95 2.27 0.96 17.96
N ARG A 96 3.24 1.38 17.13
CA ARG A 96 3.24 2.72 16.54
C ARG A 96 3.71 2.64 15.08
N LEU A 97 2.83 3.06 14.19
CA LEU A 97 3.03 3.09 12.76
C LEU A 97 3.11 4.55 12.32
N ARG A 98 4.15 4.94 11.58
CA ARG A 98 4.28 6.30 11.05
C ARG A 98 3.95 6.32 9.58
N VAL A 99 3.06 7.23 9.19
CA VAL A 99 2.76 7.55 7.80
C VAL A 99 3.90 8.40 7.25
N VAL A 100 4.52 7.97 6.18
CA VAL A 100 5.75 8.60 5.68
C VAL A 100 5.59 9.23 4.30
N LYS A 101 4.84 8.61 3.39
CA LYS A 101 4.77 9.07 2.00
C LYS A 101 3.45 8.67 1.36
N PRO A 102 2.79 9.56 0.58
CA PRO A 102 1.69 9.14 -0.28
C PRO A 102 2.12 8.00 -1.20
N CYS A 103 1.26 7.01 -1.40
CA CYS A 103 1.56 5.91 -2.30
C CYS A 103 1.18 6.28 -3.72
N THR A 104 2.16 6.57 -4.56
CA THR A 104 1.93 6.74 -6.00
C THR A 104 1.58 5.40 -6.63
N ARG A 105 0.54 5.40 -7.45
CA ARG A 105 0.00 4.17 -8.04
C ARG A 105 0.55 3.97 -9.45
N CYS A 106 0.88 2.73 -9.75
CA CYS A 106 1.34 2.29 -11.07
C CYS A 106 0.28 1.43 -11.77
N SER A 107 0.58 0.98 -12.97
CA SER A 107 -0.32 0.15 -13.80
C SER A 107 -0.75 -1.17 -13.15
N ILE A 108 -0.09 -1.63 -12.09
CA ILE A 108 -0.53 -2.86 -11.39
C ILE A 108 -1.97 -2.74 -10.88
N THR A 109 -2.43 -1.52 -10.57
CA THR A 109 -3.81 -1.28 -10.11
C THR A 109 -4.85 -1.41 -11.22
N THR A 110 -4.45 -1.48 -12.50
CA THR A 110 -5.34 -1.75 -13.62
C THR A 110 -5.53 -3.25 -13.88
N THR A 111 -4.80 -4.11 -13.18
CA THR A 111 -4.92 -5.56 -13.30
C THR A 111 -6.08 -6.09 -12.47
N ASP A 112 -6.98 -6.85 -13.07
CA ASP A 112 -7.96 -7.64 -12.36
C ASP A 112 -7.26 -8.77 -11.61
N GLN A 113 -7.34 -8.78 -10.28
CA GLN A 113 -6.60 -9.73 -9.45
C GLN A 113 -7.15 -11.15 -9.56
N ALA A 114 -8.47 -11.29 -9.77
CA ALA A 114 -9.09 -12.60 -9.92
C ALA A 114 -8.80 -13.23 -11.29
N ALA A 115 -8.86 -12.44 -12.36
CA ALA A 115 -8.62 -12.89 -13.71
C ALA A 115 -7.13 -12.87 -14.12
N GLY A 116 -6.29 -12.10 -13.44
CA GLY A 116 -4.87 -11.93 -13.77
C GLY A 116 -4.62 -11.14 -15.06
N VAL A 117 -5.59 -10.34 -15.52
CA VAL A 117 -5.51 -9.61 -16.78
C VAL A 117 -5.63 -8.12 -16.56
N VAL A 118 -5.03 -7.31 -17.45
CA VAL A 118 -5.21 -5.86 -17.46
C VAL A 118 -6.63 -5.53 -17.90
N ALA A 119 -7.39 -4.82 -17.05
CA ALA A 119 -8.80 -4.49 -17.27
C ALA A 119 -8.99 -2.99 -17.60
N GLY A 120 -8.27 -2.49 -18.61
CA GLY A 120 -8.35 -1.10 -19.05
C GLY A 120 -7.39 -0.16 -18.28
N ASP A 121 -7.75 1.12 -18.17
CA ASP A 121 -6.93 2.19 -17.58
C ASP A 121 -7.42 2.67 -16.19
N GLU A 122 -8.57 2.15 -15.75
CA GLU A 122 -9.06 2.43 -14.40
C GLU A 122 -8.31 1.58 -13.34
N PRO A 123 -8.08 2.10 -12.16
CA PRO A 123 -8.57 3.38 -11.59
C PRO A 123 -7.66 4.59 -11.89
N LEU A 124 -6.57 4.41 -12.64
CA LEU A 124 -5.55 5.47 -12.81
C LEU A 124 -6.11 6.68 -13.54
N ARG A 125 -6.96 6.49 -14.54
CA ARG A 125 -7.58 7.57 -15.29
C ARG A 125 -8.43 8.44 -14.38
N THR A 126 -9.33 7.84 -13.62
CA THR A 126 -10.19 8.57 -12.68
C THR A 126 -9.36 9.23 -11.58
N LEU A 127 -8.46 8.53 -10.93
CA LEU A 127 -7.59 9.10 -9.89
C LEU A 127 -6.75 10.26 -10.41
N LYS A 128 -6.29 10.23 -11.65
CA LYS A 128 -5.49 11.31 -12.24
C LYS A 128 -6.25 12.64 -12.27
N SER A 129 -7.57 12.62 -12.36
CA SER A 129 -8.39 13.84 -12.44
C SER A 129 -8.44 14.64 -11.14
N TYR A 130 -8.16 14.03 -9.97
CA TYR A 130 -8.27 14.69 -8.67
C TYR A 130 -7.24 14.26 -7.62
N ARG A 131 -6.41 13.25 -7.90
CA ARG A 131 -5.38 12.73 -6.99
C ARG A 131 -3.97 12.81 -7.57
N TRP A 132 -3.76 13.67 -8.55
CA TRP A 132 -2.42 13.91 -9.08
C TRP A 132 -1.58 14.68 -8.05
N ASP A 133 -0.46 14.10 -7.65
CA ASP A 133 0.55 14.73 -6.81
C ASP A 133 1.69 15.26 -7.69
N ALA A 134 1.81 16.58 -7.78
CA ALA A 134 2.79 17.23 -8.65
C ALA A 134 4.23 17.04 -8.13
N ALA A 135 4.43 16.96 -6.80
CA ALA A 135 5.75 16.79 -6.21
C ALA A 135 6.27 15.35 -6.40
N LEU A 136 5.36 14.37 -6.41
CA LEU A 136 5.68 12.95 -6.61
C LEU A 136 5.58 12.54 -8.09
N HIS A 137 5.13 13.44 -8.98
CA HIS A 137 4.89 13.17 -10.38
C HIS A 137 4.03 11.92 -10.61
N GLY A 138 2.98 11.74 -9.79
CA GLY A 138 2.18 10.53 -9.86
C GLY A 138 0.81 10.66 -9.20
N VAL A 139 -0.05 9.70 -9.48
CA VAL A 139 -1.37 9.58 -8.89
C VAL A 139 -1.26 8.97 -7.50
N ALA A 140 -1.72 9.65 -6.45
CA ALA A 140 -1.63 9.17 -5.07
C ALA A 140 -2.93 8.52 -4.58
N PHE A 141 -2.84 7.31 -4.01
CA PHE A 141 -3.95 6.64 -3.34
C PHE A 141 -3.44 5.72 -2.24
N GLY A 142 -3.80 6.03 -0.99
CA GLY A 142 -3.29 5.41 0.22
C GLY A 142 -1.92 5.95 0.67
N GLN A 143 -1.47 5.50 1.82
CA GLN A 143 -0.28 6.01 2.48
C GLN A 143 0.74 4.90 2.76
N ASN A 144 1.98 5.11 2.36
CA ASN A 144 3.11 4.29 2.78
C ASN A 144 3.42 4.54 4.25
N THR A 145 3.66 3.47 4.99
CA THR A 145 3.77 3.50 6.43
C THR A 145 4.93 2.60 6.89
N ILE A 146 5.61 3.02 7.95
CA ILE A 146 6.69 2.26 8.59
C ILE A 146 6.35 1.92 10.03
N VAL A 147 6.95 0.86 10.56
CA VAL A 147 6.81 0.46 11.97
C VAL A 147 7.86 1.20 12.79
N ILE A 148 7.42 1.99 13.78
CA ILE A 148 8.29 2.69 14.72
C ILE A 148 8.43 1.90 16.02
N VAL A 149 7.33 1.32 16.50
CA VAL A 149 7.29 0.46 17.68
C VAL A 149 6.43 -0.76 17.36
N GLY A 150 6.76 -1.91 17.92
CA GLY A 150 5.99 -3.13 17.77
C GLY A 150 6.39 -3.99 16.58
N ALA A 151 7.66 -3.95 16.15
CA ALA A 151 8.17 -4.87 15.14
C ALA A 151 7.99 -6.32 15.63
N GLY A 152 7.21 -7.12 14.87
CA GLY A 152 6.83 -8.48 15.25
C GLY A 152 5.53 -8.58 16.05
N ALA A 153 4.94 -7.47 16.47
CA ALA A 153 3.60 -7.47 17.05
C ALA A 153 2.55 -7.89 16.01
N ARG A 154 1.46 -8.46 16.50
CA ARG A 154 0.34 -8.91 15.68
C ARG A 154 -0.71 -7.81 15.58
N LEU A 155 -1.11 -7.48 14.36
CA LEU A 155 -2.29 -6.68 14.07
C LEU A 155 -3.40 -7.62 13.58
N GLU A 156 -4.60 -7.44 14.11
CA GLU A 156 -5.76 -8.25 13.75
C GLU A 156 -6.90 -7.37 13.24
N ALA A 157 -7.73 -7.93 12.37
CA ALA A 157 -8.96 -7.27 11.95
C ALA A 157 -9.86 -7.00 13.17
N GLY A 158 -10.43 -5.80 13.25
CA GLY A 158 -11.23 -5.35 14.38
C GLY A 158 -10.45 -4.66 15.50
N MET A 159 -9.11 -4.63 15.45
CA MET A 159 -8.32 -3.81 16.39
C MET A 159 -8.58 -2.32 16.16
N SER A 160 -8.72 -1.57 17.26
CA SER A 160 -8.81 -0.12 17.21
C SER A 160 -7.41 0.51 17.16
N LEU A 161 -7.23 1.46 16.24
CA LEU A 161 -6.05 2.30 16.13
C LEU A 161 -6.44 3.76 16.39
N THR A 162 -5.64 4.47 17.19
CA THR A 162 -5.77 5.92 17.35
C THR A 162 -4.99 6.61 16.25
N ALA A 163 -5.64 7.48 15.48
CA ALA A 163 -5.01 8.31 14.47
C ALA A 163 -4.51 9.62 15.09
N ILE A 164 -3.22 9.90 14.95
CA ILE A 164 -2.58 11.15 15.37
C ILE A 164 -2.40 11.99 14.12
N ALA A 165 -3.01 13.18 14.08
CA ALA A 165 -2.94 14.09 12.94
C ALA A 165 -1.51 14.66 12.75
N ARG A 166 -1.23 15.11 11.51
CA ARG A 166 -0.02 15.87 11.17
C ARG A 166 -0.08 17.26 11.75
#